data_d43a2f366d1b391bf03811df5a7c9312
#
_entry.id   d43a2f366d1b391bf03811df5a7c9312
#
_cell.length_a   1.000
_cell.length_b   1.000
_cell.length_c   1.000
_cell.angle_alpha   90.00
_cell.angle_beta   90.00
_cell.angle_gamma   90.00
#
_symmetry.space_group_name_H-M   'P 1'
#
loop_
_entity.id
_entity.type
_entity.pdbx_description
1 polymer ?
#
loop_
_entity_poly.entity_id
_entity_poly.type
_entity_poly.pdbx_seq_one_letter_code
_entity_poly.pdbx_strand_id
1 'polypeptide(L)'
;STRVRSSAASDVYKRQIVVNGREIPVFAERNPADLPWGKIGAEYVVESTGLFLTKEKAQAHIDAGAKKVVMSAPSKDDTPMFVCGVNLDSYTSDMQFVSNASCTTNCLAPLAKVVNDEFGIEQALMSTIHAATAKQKAVDARAGRDWRTGRSVLGNIIPSTTGAAKAVGVVIPELKGKMTGMSFRVPTNDVSVVDLTARLKQPASYHDVCVAMENAAQNSMKGIITCTSDQVVSSDLTGFTETCIFDETAGIMLDDDFVKLIAWYDNCLLYTS
;
A
#
# COMPACT_ATOMS: atom_id res chain seq x y z
N SER A 1 14.99 -3.12 7.31
CA SER A 1 15.17 -2.06 6.30
C SER A 1 16.09 -1.01 6.88
N THR A 2 17.33 -0.98 6.37
CA THR A 2 18.25 0.08 6.74
C THR A 2 17.69 1.36 6.18
N ARG A 3 17.07 2.17 7.02
CA ARG A 3 16.80 3.56 6.71
C ARG A 3 18.16 4.15 6.38
N VAL A 4 18.50 4.17 5.09
CA VAL A 4 19.68 4.88 4.63
C VAL A 4 19.41 6.33 5.00
N ARG A 5 19.96 6.78 6.13
CA ARG A 5 20.20 8.19 6.33
C ARG A 5 21.17 8.56 5.23
N SER A 6 20.62 8.87 4.07
CA SER A 6 21.41 9.36 2.96
C SER A 6 21.99 10.67 3.44
N SER A 7 23.30 10.68 3.64
CA SER A 7 24.07 11.90 3.47
C SER A 7 24.05 12.22 1.97
N ALA A 8 22.84 12.47 1.43
CA ALA A 8 22.67 12.88 0.06
C ALA A 8 23.13 14.33 -0.02
N ALA A 9 24.36 14.54 -0.39
CA ALA A 9 24.83 15.84 -0.84
C ALA A 9 24.21 16.07 -2.22
N SER A 10 23.20 16.95 -2.33
CA SER A 10 22.72 17.40 -3.64
C SER A 10 23.73 18.40 -4.19
N ASP A 11 24.37 18.07 -5.28
CA ASP A 11 25.15 19.04 -6.05
C ASP A 11 24.19 19.78 -6.99
N VAL A 12 23.71 20.95 -6.55
CA VAL A 12 22.77 21.80 -7.29
C VAL A 12 23.27 22.16 -8.69
N TYR A 13 24.60 22.21 -8.87
CA TYR A 13 25.22 22.55 -10.16
C TYR A 13 25.28 21.37 -11.12
N LYS A 14 25.41 20.13 -10.61
CA LYS A 14 25.51 18.92 -11.44
C LYS A 14 24.16 18.22 -11.68
N ARG A 15 23.09 18.66 -11.03
CA ARG A 15 21.76 18.01 -11.07
C ARG A 15 21.86 16.50 -10.81
N GLN A 16 22.52 16.12 -9.71
CA GLN A 16 22.71 14.73 -9.30
C GLN A 16 22.57 14.58 -7.79
N ILE A 17 22.22 13.38 -7.37
CA ILE A 17 22.22 12.95 -5.96
C ILE A 17 23.29 11.89 -5.83
N VAL A 18 24.09 11.93 -4.78
CA VAL A 18 25.08 10.89 -4.49
C VAL A 18 24.57 10.04 -3.32
N VAL A 19 24.38 8.76 -3.56
CA VAL A 19 23.96 7.79 -2.54
C VAL A 19 24.98 6.66 -2.48
N ASN A 20 25.59 6.44 -1.33
CA ASN A 20 26.63 5.42 -1.14
C ASN A 20 27.76 5.50 -2.19
N GLY A 21 28.19 6.72 -2.54
CA GLY A 21 29.22 6.96 -3.56
C GLY A 21 28.74 6.80 -5.01
N ARG A 22 27.49 6.48 -5.25
CA ARG A 22 26.88 6.35 -6.58
C ARG A 22 26.22 7.66 -6.98
N GLU A 23 26.61 8.21 -8.13
CA GLU A 23 25.99 9.39 -8.71
C GLU A 23 24.68 9.00 -9.43
N ILE A 24 23.57 9.64 -9.06
CA ILE A 24 22.26 9.44 -9.64
C ILE A 24 21.83 10.75 -10.30
N PRO A 25 21.63 10.80 -11.63
CA PRO A 25 21.20 12.01 -12.29
C PRO A 25 19.78 12.40 -11.89
N VAL A 26 19.55 13.71 -11.74
CA VAL A 26 18.23 14.27 -11.40
C VAL A 26 17.77 15.16 -12.55
N PHE A 27 16.55 14.93 -13.00
CA PHE A 27 15.91 15.71 -14.06
C PHE A 27 14.71 16.48 -13.51
N ALA A 28 14.37 17.60 -14.13
CA ALA A 28 13.29 18.49 -13.69
C ALA A 28 12.33 18.79 -14.87
N GLU A 29 11.85 17.71 -15.50
CA GLU A 29 10.92 17.80 -16.60
C GLU A 29 9.49 17.57 -16.13
N ARG A 30 8.54 18.38 -16.63
CA ARG A 30 7.11 18.25 -16.30
C ARG A 30 6.42 17.17 -17.13
N ASN A 31 6.84 17.06 -18.39
CA ASN A 31 6.31 16.06 -19.31
C ASN A 31 7.23 14.84 -19.29
N PRO A 32 6.76 13.65 -18.91
CA PRO A 32 7.58 12.43 -18.89
C PRO A 32 8.22 12.08 -20.23
N ALA A 33 7.64 12.50 -21.36
CA ALA A 33 8.21 12.28 -22.69
C ALA A 33 9.55 12.99 -22.92
N ASP A 34 9.84 14.05 -22.15
CA ASP A 34 11.08 14.82 -22.25
C ASP A 34 12.20 14.25 -21.34
N LEU A 35 11.90 13.24 -20.54
CA LEU A 35 12.86 12.57 -19.67
C LEU A 35 13.79 11.66 -20.49
N PRO A 36 15.10 11.65 -20.21
CA PRO A 36 16.06 10.92 -21.04
C PRO A 36 16.21 9.44 -20.68
N TRP A 37 15.10 8.70 -20.43
CA TRP A 37 15.15 7.30 -19.97
C TRP A 37 16.01 6.42 -20.87
N GLY A 38 15.82 6.51 -22.17
CA GLY A 38 16.61 5.74 -23.13
C GLY A 38 18.09 6.09 -23.11
N LYS A 39 18.46 7.38 -22.89
CA LYS A 39 19.86 7.84 -22.88
C LYS A 39 20.61 7.35 -21.65
N ILE A 40 19.93 7.24 -20.51
CA ILE A 40 20.55 6.78 -19.25
C ILE A 40 20.39 5.27 -19.02
N GLY A 41 19.73 4.56 -19.94
CA GLY A 41 19.49 3.12 -19.85
C GLY A 41 18.49 2.70 -18.76
N ALA A 42 17.55 3.59 -18.40
CA ALA A 42 16.49 3.29 -17.46
C ALA A 42 15.39 2.46 -18.13
N GLU A 43 15.39 1.15 -17.88
CA GLU A 43 14.42 0.22 -18.48
C GLU A 43 13.10 0.19 -17.71
N TYR A 44 13.13 0.35 -16.39
CA TYR A 44 12.00 0.32 -15.49
C TYR A 44 11.81 1.70 -14.87
N VAL A 45 10.59 2.23 -14.93
CA VAL A 45 10.23 3.51 -14.33
C VAL A 45 9.16 3.28 -13.27
N VAL A 46 9.42 3.75 -12.05
CA VAL A 46 8.42 3.81 -10.99
C VAL A 46 7.71 5.15 -11.06
N GLU A 47 6.44 5.13 -11.47
CA GLU A 47 5.58 6.32 -11.50
C GLU A 47 5.01 6.59 -10.11
N SER A 48 5.60 7.54 -9.40
CA SER A 48 5.25 7.87 -8.01
C SER A 48 4.65 9.27 -7.85
N THR A 49 4.35 9.97 -8.96
CA THR A 49 3.78 11.33 -8.89
C THR A 49 2.27 11.31 -8.60
N GLY A 50 1.59 10.19 -8.88
CA GLY A 50 0.14 10.08 -8.79
C GLY A 50 -0.63 10.79 -9.91
N LEU A 51 0.06 11.27 -10.96
CA LEU A 51 -0.54 12.01 -12.07
C LEU A 51 -0.77 11.12 -13.31
N PHE A 52 0.13 10.19 -13.58
CA PHE A 52 0.17 9.36 -14.79
C PHE A 52 -0.32 7.94 -14.50
N LEU A 53 -1.54 7.81 -13.96
CA LEU A 53 -2.11 6.56 -13.44
C LEU A 53 -3.06 5.87 -14.44
N THR A 54 -2.84 6.05 -15.73
CA THR A 54 -3.50 5.32 -16.82
C THR A 54 -2.46 4.93 -17.87
N LYS A 55 -2.70 3.85 -18.62
CA LYS A 55 -1.83 3.42 -19.72
C LYS A 55 -1.55 4.58 -20.67
N GLU A 56 -2.60 5.31 -21.08
CA GLU A 56 -2.49 6.45 -21.97
C GLU A 56 -1.51 7.52 -21.46
N LYS A 57 -1.61 7.88 -20.18
CA LYS A 57 -0.74 8.91 -19.59
C LYS A 57 0.67 8.40 -19.34
N ALA A 58 0.80 7.15 -18.87
CA ALA A 58 2.09 6.52 -18.60
C ALA A 58 2.86 6.19 -19.88
N GLN A 59 2.20 6.17 -21.05
CA GLN A 59 2.83 5.94 -22.35
C GLN A 59 3.99 6.92 -22.60
N ALA A 60 3.90 8.15 -22.10
CA ALA A 60 4.96 9.14 -22.22
C ALA A 60 6.32 8.67 -21.66
N HIS A 61 6.33 7.80 -20.64
CA HIS A 61 7.57 7.19 -20.14
C HIS A 61 8.15 6.15 -21.09
N ILE A 62 7.29 5.39 -21.77
CA ILE A 62 7.70 4.42 -22.81
C ILE A 62 8.27 5.17 -24.02
N ASP A 63 7.61 6.23 -24.45
CA ASP A 63 8.04 7.09 -25.57
C ASP A 63 9.41 7.74 -25.26
N ALA A 64 9.70 8.01 -24.00
CA ALA A 64 11.00 8.49 -23.52
C ALA A 64 12.09 7.41 -23.44
N GLY A 65 11.76 6.13 -23.72
CA GLY A 65 12.71 5.03 -23.83
C GLY A 65 12.68 4.02 -22.69
N ALA A 66 11.73 4.12 -21.74
CA ALA A 66 11.52 3.07 -20.75
C ALA A 66 10.89 1.82 -21.41
N LYS A 67 11.11 0.64 -20.82
CA LYS A 67 10.48 -0.62 -21.26
C LYS A 67 9.21 -0.94 -20.47
N LYS A 68 9.19 -0.58 -19.17
CA LYS A 68 8.08 -0.85 -18.27
C LYS A 68 7.84 0.33 -17.33
N VAL A 69 6.58 0.51 -16.95
CA VAL A 69 6.15 1.50 -15.95
C VAL A 69 5.41 0.78 -14.83
N VAL A 70 5.87 0.97 -13.61
CA VAL A 70 5.23 0.49 -12.38
C VAL A 70 4.59 1.69 -11.69
N MET A 71 3.28 1.72 -11.61
CA MET A 71 2.54 2.78 -10.91
C MET A 71 2.51 2.46 -9.41
N SER A 72 3.11 3.31 -8.56
CA SER A 72 3.08 3.17 -7.10
C SER A 72 1.76 3.65 -6.47
N ALA A 73 0.67 3.49 -7.19
CA ALA A 73 -0.69 3.85 -6.77
C ALA A 73 -1.70 3.02 -7.56
N PRO A 74 -2.95 2.88 -7.07
CA PRO A 74 -4.00 2.21 -7.84
C PRO A 74 -4.19 2.89 -9.20
N SER A 75 -4.21 2.10 -10.26
CA SER A 75 -4.51 2.62 -11.60
C SER A 75 -5.93 3.16 -11.66
N LYS A 76 -6.16 4.08 -12.61
CA LYS A 76 -7.48 4.70 -12.87
C LYS A 76 -8.16 4.13 -14.10
N ASP A 77 -7.56 3.12 -14.71
CA ASP A 77 -8.06 2.37 -15.86
C ASP A 77 -7.93 0.85 -15.60
N ASP A 78 -7.93 0.06 -16.64
CA ASP A 78 -7.78 -1.40 -16.62
C ASP A 78 -6.32 -1.90 -16.53
N THR A 79 -5.37 -1.04 -16.15
CA THR A 79 -3.99 -1.47 -15.90
C THR A 79 -3.96 -2.56 -14.83
N PRO A 80 -3.32 -3.72 -15.09
CA PRO A 80 -3.23 -4.81 -14.12
C PRO A 80 -2.64 -4.34 -12.79
N MET A 81 -3.28 -4.75 -11.71
CA MET A 81 -2.88 -4.41 -10.34
C MET A 81 -2.39 -5.67 -9.65
N PHE A 82 -1.25 -5.58 -8.98
CA PHE A 82 -0.62 -6.69 -8.30
C PHE A 82 -0.36 -6.38 -6.82
N VAL A 83 -0.50 -7.41 -6.01
CA VAL A 83 -0.08 -7.44 -4.61
C VAL A 83 0.74 -8.70 -4.39
N CYS A 84 1.92 -8.54 -3.82
CA CYS A 84 2.84 -9.65 -3.53
C CYS A 84 2.14 -10.70 -2.66
N GLY A 85 2.34 -11.98 -3.01
CA GLY A 85 1.70 -13.13 -2.33
C GLY A 85 0.22 -13.33 -2.62
N VAL A 86 -0.44 -12.41 -3.35
CA VAL A 86 -1.89 -12.50 -3.61
C VAL A 86 -2.18 -12.94 -5.04
N ASN A 87 -1.64 -12.25 -6.04
CA ASN A 87 -2.00 -12.49 -7.45
C ASN A 87 -0.84 -12.35 -8.44
N LEU A 88 0.42 -12.45 -8.00
CA LEU A 88 1.59 -12.34 -8.90
C LEU A 88 1.63 -13.43 -9.97
N ASP A 89 0.99 -14.57 -9.77
CA ASP A 89 0.94 -15.67 -10.75
C ASP A 89 0.29 -15.26 -12.08
N SER A 90 -0.50 -14.18 -12.06
CA SER A 90 -1.12 -13.62 -13.26
C SER A 90 -0.24 -12.63 -14.01
N TYR A 91 0.97 -12.30 -13.50
CA TYR A 91 1.90 -11.40 -14.17
C TYR A 91 2.58 -12.11 -15.35
N THR A 92 2.67 -11.39 -16.47
CA THR A 92 3.40 -11.84 -17.67
C THR A 92 4.42 -10.78 -18.10
N SER A 93 5.53 -11.23 -18.66
CA SER A 93 6.68 -10.36 -18.99
C SER A 93 6.39 -9.33 -20.10
N ASP A 94 5.34 -9.51 -20.87
CA ASP A 94 4.88 -8.59 -21.93
C ASP A 94 4.07 -7.40 -21.39
N MET A 95 3.63 -7.43 -20.11
CA MET A 95 2.94 -6.31 -19.48
C MET A 95 3.87 -5.12 -19.35
N GLN A 96 3.60 -4.04 -20.09
CA GLN A 96 4.39 -2.81 -20.04
C GLN A 96 3.98 -1.88 -18.89
N PHE A 97 2.71 -1.92 -18.50
CA PHE A 97 2.15 -1.11 -17.42
C PHE A 97 1.56 -2.01 -16.35
N VAL A 98 1.97 -1.78 -15.12
CA VAL A 98 1.43 -2.48 -13.95
C VAL A 98 1.25 -1.49 -12.79
N SER A 99 0.33 -1.81 -11.89
CA SER A 99 0.10 -1.04 -10.67
C SER A 99 0.47 -1.89 -9.44
N ASN A 100 1.19 -1.29 -8.50
CA ASN A 100 1.51 -1.86 -7.19
C ASN A 100 0.40 -1.61 -6.14
N ALA A 101 -0.81 -1.26 -6.57
CA ALA A 101 -1.93 -0.93 -5.68
C ALA A 101 -1.63 0.25 -4.72
N SER A 102 -2.08 0.16 -3.47
CA SER A 102 -1.83 1.16 -2.42
C SER A 102 -1.22 0.50 -1.18
N CYS A 103 -0.59 1.28 -0.31
CA CYS A 103 -0.06 0.79 0.96
C CYS A 103 -1.10 0.04 1.79
N THR A 104 -2.32 0.59 1.90
CA THR A 104 -3.44 -0.08 2.58
C THR A 104 -3.84 -1.38 1.89
N THR A 105 -3.86 -1.42 0.54
CA THR A 105 -4.19 -2.65 -0.19
C THR A 105 -3.13 -3.72 0.00
N ASN A 106 -1.85 -3.36 0.07
CA ASN A 106 -0.75 -4.28 0.30
C ASN A 106 -0.76 -4.90 1.71
N CYS A 107 -1.37 -4.25 2.70
CA CYS A 107 -1.64 -4.84 4.00
C CYS A 107 -2.94 -5.67 4.00
N LEU A 108 -4.02 -5.07 3.48
CA LEU A 108 -5.36 -5.65 3.56
C LEU A 108 -5.53 -6.92 2.70
N ALA A 109 -4.92 -6.95 1.50
CA ALA A 109 -5.14 -8.08 0.59
C ALA A 109 -4.50 -9.39 1.08
N PRO A 110 -3.25 -9.42 1.59
CA PRO A 110 -2.70 -10.62 2.23
C PRO A 110 -3.52 -11.08 3.43
N LEU A 111 -3.91 -10.16 4.34
CA LEU A 111 -4.78 -10.46 5.47
C LEU A 111 -6.10 -11.10 5.02
N ALA A 112 -6.81 -10.45 4.08
CA ALA A 112 -8.09 -10.92 3.57
C ALA A 112 -7.97 -12.23 2.79
N LYS A 113 -6.84 -12.46 2.11
CA LYS A 113 -6.60 -13.70 1.37
C LYS A 113 -6.51 -14.88 2.31
N VAL A 114 -5.70 -14.81 3.37
CA VAL A 114 -5.58 -15.90 4.34
C VAL A 114 -6.94 -16.22 4.98
N VAL A 115 -7.65 -15.20 5.45
CA VAL A 115 -8.97 -15.38 6.07
C VAL A 115 -10.00 -15.94 5.08
N ASN A 116 -9.98 -15.49 3.82
CA ASN A 116 -10.91 -15.99 2.82
C ASN A 116 -10.60 -17.43 2.37
N ASP A 117 -9.32 -17.77 2.25
CA ASP A 117 -8.89 -19.10 1.82
C ASP A 117 -9.21 -20.16 2.91
N GLU A 118 -9.03 -19.83 4.19
CA GLU A 118 -9.23 -20.77 5.31
C GLU A 118 -10.69 -20.82 5.78
N PHE A 119 -11.37 -19.68 5.90
CA PHE A 119 -12.69 -19.60 6.54
C PHE A 119 -13.78 -19.09 5.59
N GLY A 120 -13.39 -18.50 4.46
CA GLY A 120 -14.31 -17.79 3.56
C GLY A 120 -14.81 -16.48 4.18
N ILE A 121 -14.85 -15.41 3.39
CA ILE A 121 -15.48 -14.15 3.78
C ILE A 121 -16.83 -14.03 3.11
N GLU A 122 -17.89 -13.87 3.90
CA GLU A 122 -19.22 -13.55 3.40
C GLU A 122 -19.33 -12.07 3.07
N GLN A 123 -19.00 -11.21 4.02
CA GLN A 123 -18.96 -9.76 3.87
C GLN A 123 -18.00 -9.15 4.90
N ALA A 124 -17.44 -7.98 4.56
CA ALA A 124 -16.51 -7.29 5.45
C ALA A 124 -16.59 -5.77 5.32
N LEU A 125 -16.30 -5.10 6.43
CA LEU A 125 -16.06 -3.66 6.49
C LEU A 125 -14.63 -3.41 6.96
N MET A 126 -13.93 -2.51 6.27
CA MET A 126 -12.56 -2.13 6.64
C MET A 126 -12.52 -0.65 7.03
N SER A 127 -11.90 -0.37 8.14
CA SER A 127 -11.45 0.99 8.46
C SER A 127 -9.93 1.02 8.49
N THR A 128 -9.30 2.05 7.92
CA THR A 128 -7.87 2.27 8.17
C THR A 128 -7.67 3.54 8.96
N ILE A 129 -6.97 3.42 10.09
CA ILE A 129 -6.45 4.53 10.87
C ILE A 129 -5.08 4.84 10.29
N HIS A 130 -5.01 5.90 9.49
CA HIS A 130 -3.94 6.10 8.55
C HIS A 130 -3.08 7.30 8.92
N ALA A 131 -1.78 7.11 8.91
CA ALA A 131 -0.81 8.17 9.09
C ALA A 131 -1.01 9.32 8.08
N ALA A 132 -0.53 10.51 8.44
CA ALA A 132 -0.56 11.68 7.57
C ALA A 132 0.27 11.44 6.29
N THR A 133 -0.26 11.87 5.15
CA THR A 133 0.44 11.81 3.86
C THR A 133 0.46 13.20 3.23
N ALA A 134 1.21 13.37 2.14
CA ALA A 134 1.33 14.64 1.42
C ALA A 134 -0.01 15.26 0.97
N LYS A 135 -1.09 14.47 0.93
CA LYS A 135 -2.44 14.95 0.62
C LYS A 135 -3.04 15.80 1.75
N GLN A 136 -2.72 15.51 3.01
CA GLN A 136 -3.18 16.25 4.17
C GLN A 136 -2.45 17.60 4.28
N LYS A 137 -3.14 18.60 4.84
CA LYS A 137 -2.56 19.93 5.06
C LYS A 137 -1.92 20.00 6.45
N ALA A 138 -0.78 20.70 6.56
CA ALA A 138 -0.14 20.98 7.85
C ALA A 138 -0.95 22.03 8.66
N VAL A 139 -1.53 23.02 7.95
CA VAL A 139 -2.42 24.04 8.50
C VAL A 139 -3.71 24.10 7.68
N ASP A 140 -4.79 24.61 8.24
CA ASP A 140 -6.04 24.76 7.50
C ASP A 140 -5.85 25.56 6.21
N ALA A 141 -6.31 25.02 5.09
CA ALA A 141 -6.16 25.59 3.77
C ALA A 141 -7.40 25.33 2.90
N ARG A 142 -7.47 26.01 1.75
CA ARG A 142 -8.55 25.74 0.79
C ARG A 142 -8.55 24.29 0.35
N ALA A 143 -9.72 23.69 0.38
CA ALA A 143 -10.01 22.39 -0.20
C ALA A 143 -10.91 22.54 -1.43
N GLY A 144 -10.96 21.52 -2.29
CA GLY A 144 -11.93 21.43 -3.35
C GLY A 144 -13.32 21.07 -2.85
N ARG A 145 -13.94 20.03 -3.41
CA ARG A 145 -15.29 19.58 -3.03
C ARG A 145 -15.32 18.91 -1.63
N ASP A 146 -14.25 18.26 -1.23
CA ASP A 146 -14.13 17.64 0.08
C ASP A 146 -13.43 18.59 1.06
N TRP A 147 -14.23 19.29 1.85
CA TRP A 147 -13.74 20.26 2.81
C TRP A 147 -12.85 19.66 3.90
N ARG A 148 -13.05 18.38 4.23
CA ARG A 148 -12.22 17.67 5.23
C ARG A 148 -10.76 17.61 4.81
N THR A 149 -10.46 17.51 3.52
CA THR A 149 -9.05 17.47 3.02
C THR A 149 -8.33 18.82 3.16
N GLY A 150 -9.05 19.92 3.40
CA GLY A 150 -8.48 21.24 3.68
C GLY A 150 -8.09 21.46 5.14
N ARG A 151 -8.55 20.60 6.06
CA ARG A 151 -8.25 20.76 7.47
C ARG A 151 -6.85 20.23 7.79
N SER A 152 -6.22 20.89 8.77
CA SER A 152 -4.92 20.46 9.29
C SER A 152 -5.01 19.05 9.88
N VAL A 153 -4.07 18.19 9.51
CA VAL A 153 -3.95 16.86 10.12
C VAL A 153 -3.39 16.94 11.54
N LEU A 154 -2.66 18.00 11.84
CA LEU A 154 -2.12 18.23 13.19
C LEU A 154 -3.25 18.54 14.16
N GLY A 155 -3.53 17.60 15.06
CA GLY A 155 -4.58 17.75 16.06
C GLY A 155 -6.01 17.40 15.60
N ASN A 156 -6.19 16.80 14.42
CA ASN A 156 -7.51 16.38 13.93
C ASN A 156 -7.53 14.89 13.56
N ILE A 157 -8.69 14.25 13.74
CA ILE A 157 -9.06 12.98 13.12
C ILE A 157 -9.92 13.33 11.90
N ILE A 158 -9.46 12.95 10.69
CA ILE A 158 -10.09 13.34 9.44
C ILE A 158 -10.67 12.12 8.74
N PRO A 159 -11.99 11.90 8.74
CA PRO A 159 -12.62 10.85 7.94
C PRO A 159 -12.39 11.10 6.44
N SER A 160 -12.05 10.06 5.71
CA SER A 160 -11.77 10.13 4.28
C SER A 160 -12.24 8.84 3.59
N THR A 161 -12.50 8.93 2.30
CA THR A 161 -12.75 7.75 1.48
C THR A 161 -11.44 7.02 1.16
N THR A 162 -11.52 5.71 0.99
CA THR A 162 -10.42 4.89 0.49
C THR A 162 -10.92 3.94 -0.60
N GLY A 163 -10.09 3.72 -1.62
CA GLY A 163 -10.33 2.71 -2.65
C GLY A 163 -9.77 1.33 -2.30
N ALA A 164 -9.06 1.20 -1.17
CA ALA A 164 -8.30 -0.02 -0.85
C ALA A 164 -9.17 -1.28 -0.77
N ALA A 165 -10.33 -1.22 -0.09
CA ALA A 165 -11.23 -2.36 0.00
C ALA A 165 -11.82 -2.78 -1.37
N LYS A 166 -12.06 -1.81 -2.28
CA LYS A 166 -12.48 -2.12 -3.65
C LYS A 166 -11.34 -2.74 -4.46
N ALA A 167 -10.11 -2.27 -4.24
CA ALA A 167 -8.91 -2.81 -4.89
C ALA A 167 -8.66 -4.27 -4.49
N VAL A 168 -8.97 -4.68 -3.25
CA VAL A 168 -8.94 -6.09 -2.84
C VAL A 168 -9.82 -6.94 -3.74
N GLY A 169 -11.02 -6.50 -4.09
CA GLY A 169 -11.91 -7.22 -5.03
C GLY A 169 -11.40 -7.25 -6.48
N VAL A 170 -10.34 -6.51 -6.82
CA VAL A 170 -9.64 -6.62 -8.12
C VAL A 170 -8.58 -7.71 -8.06
N VAL A 171 -7.80 -7.77 -6.97
CA VAL A 171 -6.70 -8.73 -6.81
C VAL A 171 -7.16 -10.08 -6.24
N ILE A 172 -8.32 -10.11 -5.57
CA ILE A 172 -9.01 -11.32 -5.07
C ILE A 172 -10.45 -11.29 -5.61
N PRO A 173 -10.71 -11.83 -6.81
CA PRO A 173 -12.02 -11.72 -7.47
C PRO A 173 -13.20 -12.25 -6.65
N GLU A 174 -12.97 -13.26 -5.80
CA GLU A 174 -13.99 -13.86 -4.91
C GLU A 174 -14.54 -12.87 -3.88
N LEU A 175 -13.78 -11.82 -3.56
CA LEU A 175 -14.17 -10.76 -2.62
C LEU A 175 -14.81 -9.54 -3.30
N LYS A 176 -14.96 -9.58 -4.62
CA LYS A 176 -15.60 -8.48 -5.36
C LYS A 176 -17.04 -8.27 -4.89
N GLY A 177 -17.33 -7.04 -4.42
CA GLY A 177 -18.63 -6.66 -3.91
C GLY A 177 -18.95 -7.09 -2.48
N LYS A 178 -18.07 -7.86 -1.83
CA LYS A 178 -18.25 -8.32 -0.44
C LYS A 178 -17.55 -7.42 0.59
N MET A 179 -16.68 -6.53 0.13
CA MET A 179 -15.90 -5.67 1.01
C MET A 179 -15.98 -4.20 0.59
N THR A 180 -16.14 -3.32 1.56
CA THR A 180 -15.99 -1.88 1.40
C THR A 180 -15.30 -1.29 2.61
N GLY A 181 -14.95 0.00 2.58
CA GLY A 181 -14.25 0.60 3.70
C GLY A 181 -14.04 2.10 3.61
N MET A 182 -13.50 2.64 4.68
CA MET A 182 -13.19 4.05 4.84
C MET A 182 -11.85 4.25 5.55
N SER A 183 -11.39 5.49 5.62
CA SER A 183 -10.11 5.87 6.23
C SER A 183 -10.33 6.99 7.24
N PHE A 184 -9.59 6.93 8.33
CA PHE A 184 -9.41 8.05 9.26
C PHE A 184 -7.96 8.51 9.21
N ARG A 185 -7.70 9.75 8.81
CA ARG A 185 -6.36 10.33 8.86
C ARG A 185 -6.13 10.89 10.25
N VAL A 186 -4.99 10.52 10.85
CA VAL A 186 -4.60 10.89 12.21
C VAL A 186 -3.24 11.57 12.21
N PRO A 187 -2.90 12.36 13.25
CA PRO A 187 -1.64 13.09 13.36
C PRO A 187 -0.47 12.16 13.76
N THR A 188 -0.28 11.10 12.99
CA THR A 188 0.83 10.13 13.11
C THR A 188 1.70 10.25 11.89
N ASN A 189 3.03 10.24 12.06
CA ASN A 189 3.97 10.48 10.97
C ASN A 189 4.11 9.28 10.03
N ASP A 190 4.04 8.07 10.57
CA ASP A 190 4.25 6.82 9.86
C ASP A 190 3.56 5.67 10.58
N VAL A 191 3.43 4.55 9.92
CA VAL A 191 2.71 3.33 10.31
C VAL A 191 1.21 3.58 10.49
N SER A 192 0.45 2.87 9.71
CA SER A 192 -1.01 2.86 9.71
C SER A 192 -1.52 1.50 10.15
N VAL A 193 -2.81 1.44 10.49
CA VAL A 193 -3.46 0.19 10.86
C VAL A 193 -4.70 -0.07 10.00
N VAL A 194 -4.88 -1.32 9.61
CA VAL A 194 -6.11 -1.87 9.07
C VAL A 194 -6.92 -2.48 10.22
N ASP A 195 -8.16 -2.05 10.36
CA ASP A 195 -9.22 -2.65 11.17
C ASP A 195 -10.19 -3.34 10.19
N LEU A 196 -10.11 -4.67 10.10
CA LEU A 196 -10.97 -5.49 9.25
C LEU A 196 -12.02 -6.20 10.10
N THR A 197 -13.28 -5.82 9.94
CA THR A 197 -14.40 -6.54 10.54
C THR A 197 -15.05 -7.41 9.47
N ALA A 198 -15.09 -8.72 9.68
CA ALA A 198 -15.56 -9.70 8.70
C ALA A 198 -16.55 -10.69 9.31
N ARG A 199 -17.53 -11.09 8.49
CA ARG A 199 -18.35 -12.26 8.72
C ARG A 199 -17.77 -13.42 7.93
N LEU A 200 -17.48 -14.50 8.64
CA LEU A 200 -16.92 -15.72 8.08
C LEU A 200 -18.05 -16.63 7.56
N LYS A 201 -17.74 -17.46 6.57
CA LYS A 201 -18.67 -18.50 6.08
C LYS A 201 -18.60 -19.78 6.90
N GLN A 202 -17.41 -20.06 7.44
CA GLN A 202 -17.15 -21.22 8.28
C GLN A 202 -16.85 -20.72 9.69
N PRO A 203 -17.54 -21.26 10.71
CA PRO A 203 -17.25 -20.94 12.10
C PRO A 203 -15.79 -21.26 12.46
N ALA A 204 -15.19 -20.37 13.25
CA ALA A 204 -13.83 -20.54 13.74
C ALA A 204 -13.69 -19.91 15.13
N SER A 205 -12.69 -20.29 15.88
CA SER A 205 -12.27 -19.54 17.06
C SER A 205 -11.26 -18.43 16.66
N TYR A 206 -11.10 -17.42 17.49
CA TYR A 206 -10.06 -16.41 17.27
C TYR A 206 -8.65 -17.03 17.22
N HIS A 207 -8.43 -18.07 18.02
CA HIS A 207 -7.18 -18.82 18.01
C HIS A 207 -6.94 -19.52 16.66
N ASP A 208 -7.98 -20.11 16.03
CA ASP A 208 -7.85 -20.71 14.70
C ASP A 208 -7.42 -19.67 13.65
N VAL A 209 -7.94 -18.44 13.76
CA VAL A 209 -7.54 -17.34 12.86
C VAL A 209 -6.06 -16.97 13.10
N CYS A 210 -5.60 -16.85 14.35
CA CYS A 210 -4.19 -16.60 14.67
C CYS A 210 -3.28 -17.69 14.10
N VAL A 211 -3.63 -18.97 14.31
CA VAL A 211 -2.88 -20.11 13.78
C VAL A 211 -2.81 -20.09 12.25
N ALA A 212 -3.91 -19.75 11.58
CA ALA A 212 -3.93 -19.62 10.12
C ALA A 212 -2.97 -18.50 9.64
N MET A 213 -2.97 -17.37 10.32
CA MET A 213 -2.08 -16.23 9.99
C MET A 213 -0.61 -16.58 10.24
N GLU A 214 -0.28 -17.22 11.36
CA GLU A 214 1.08 -17.70 11.67
C GLU A 214 1.58 -18.71 10.63
N ASN A 215 0.73 -19.67 10.27
CA ASN A 215 1.05 -20.66 9.23
C ASN A 215 1.31 -20.01 7.88
N ALA A 216 0.49 -19.05 7.48
CA ALA A 216 0.69 -18.27 6.25
C ALA A 216 2.01 -17.47 6.30
N ALA A 217 2.30 -16.80 7.40
CA ALA A 217 3.52 -16.02 7.59
C ALA A 217 4.80 -16.87 7.51
N GLN A 218 4.75 -18.13 7.95
CA GLN A 218 5.89 -19.06 7.89
C GLN A 218 6.04 -19.73 6.51
N ASN A 219 4.98 -19.80 5.71
CA ASN A 219 4.93 -20.56 4.45
C ASN A 219 4.58 -19.67 3.24
N SER A 220 3.31 -19.63 2.86
CA SER A 220 2.83 -19.02 1.61
C SER A 220 2.98 -17.50 1.55
N MET A 221 2.98 -16.83 2.70
CA MET A 221 3.11 -15.37 2.83
C MET A 221 4.42 -14.96 3.53
N LYS A 222 5.43 -15.83 3.49
CA LYS A 222 6.74 -15.54 4.09
C LYS A 222 7.38 -14.28 3.49
N GLY A 223 7.77 -13.33 4.36
CA GLY A 223 8.31 -12.02 3.96
C GLY A 223 7.26 -11.00 3.51
N ILE A 224 5.97 -11.37 3.58
CA ILE A 224 4.84 -10.50 3.26
C ILE A 224 4.01 -10.25 4.52
N ILE A 225 3.67 -11.33 5.24
CA ILE A 225 3.00 -11.27 6.55
C ILE A 225 4.02 -11.60 7.64
N THR A 226 3.97 -10.86 8.72
CA THR A 226 4.52 -11.27 10.02
C THR A 226 3.43 -11.16 11.08
N CYS A 227 3.54 -11.95 12.15
CA CYS A 227 2.62 -11.90 13.28
C CYS A 227 3.34 -11.35 14.50
N THR A 228 2.62 -10.66 15.37
CA THR A 228 3.13 -10.20 16.66
C THR A 228 2.12 -10.47 17.76
N SER A 229 2.62 -11.01 18.88
CA SER A 229 1.89 -11.15 20.16
C SER A 229 2.27 -10.07 21.17
N ASP A 230 3.20 -9.18 20.80
CA ASP A 230 3.62 -8.06 21.63
C ASP A 230 2.58 -6.94 21.63
N GLN A 231 2.46 -6.21 22.74
CA GLN A 231 1.56 -5.04 22.85
C GLN A 231 2.21 -3.82 22.22
N VAL A 232 2.26 -3.80 20.89
CA VAL A 232 2.93 -2.76 20.09
C VAL A 232 2.00 -1.57 19.78
N VAL A 233 2.64 -0.44 19.47
CA VAL A 233 2.01 0.75 18.91
C VAL A 233 2.71 1.15 17.61
N SER A 234 2.14 2.08 16.85
CA SER A 234 2.62 2.45 15.51
C SER A 234 4.12 2.78 15.44
N SER A 235 4.69 3.45 16.44
CA SER A 235 6.10 3.85 16.43
C SER A 235 7.07 2.66 16.56
N ASP A 236 6.64 1.54 17.14
CA ASP A 236 7.46 0.35 17.31
C ASP A 236 7.70 -0.37 15.98
N LEU A 237 6.81 -0.16 15.03
CA LEU A 237 6.76 -0.87 13.75
C LEU A 237 7.35 -0.06 12.58
N THR A 238 7.92 1.11 12.85
CA THR A 238 8.54 1.92 11.82
C THR A 238 9.78 1.23 11.23
N GLY A 239 9.78 1.02 9.92
CA GLY A 239 10.89 0.40 9.19
C GLY A 239 10.81 -1.12 9.10
N PHE A 240 9.73 -1.74 9.53
CA PHE A 240 9.46 -3.15 9.20
C PHE A 240 9.35 -3.34 7.68
N THR A 241 9.73 -4.50 7.19
CA THR A 241 9.81 -4.80 5.76
C THR A 241 8.61 -5.57 5.22
N GLU A 242 7.86 -6.23 6.10
CA GLU A 242 6.64 -6.94 5.76
C GLU A 242 5.50 -5.94 5.55
N THR A 243 4.69 -6.18 4.52
CA THR A 243 3.58 -5.29 4.15
C THR A 243 2.35 -5.44 5.01
N CYS A 244 2.26 -6.54 5.78
CA CYS A 244 1.17 -6.85 6.69
C CYS A 244 1.73 -7.41 8.00
N ILE A 245 1.58 -6.68 9.08
CA ILE A 245 1.99 -7.11 10.43
C ILE A 245 0.70 -7.41 11.20
N PHE A 246 0.35 -8.68 11.30
CA PHE A 246 -0.86 -9.13 12.00
C PHE A 246 -0.66 -9.04 13.51
N ASP A 247 -1.58 -8.34 14.19
CA ASP A 247 -1.57 -8.15 15.63
C ASP A 247 -2.53 -9.16 16.30
N GLU A 248 -1.98 -10.21 16.88
CA GLU A 248 -2.73 -11.30 17.49
C GLU A 248 -3.47 -10.87 18.75
N THR A 249 -2.99 -9.81 19.41
CA THR A 249 -3.52 -9.36 20.71
C THR A 249 -4.57 -8.27 20.60
N ALA A 250 -4.62 -7.57 19.47
CA ALA A 250 -5.51 -6.42 19.26
C ALA A 250 -6.85 -6.79 18.61
N GLY A 251 -6.99 -8.00 18.05
CA GLY A 251 -8.23 -8.45 17.44
C GLY A 251 -9.21 -9.04 18.45
N ILE A 252 -10.46 -9.19 18.04
CA ILE A 252 -11.55 -9.76 18.87
C ILE A 252 -12.53 -10.54 18.00
N MET A 253 -13.23 -11.49 18.61
CA MET A 253 -14.41 -12.15 18.04
C MET A 253 -15.65 -11.88 18.88
N LEU A 254 -16.78 -11.64 18.22
CA LEU A 254 -18.06 -11.47 18.89
C LEU A 254 -18.77 -12.82 19.07
N ASP A 255 -18.73 -13.64 18.05
CA ASP A 255 -19.25 -15.00 17.98
C ASP A 255 -18.33 -15.82 17.05
N ASP A 256 -18.68 -17.05 16.74
CA ASP A 256 -17.84 -17.97 15.96
C ASP A 256 -17.75 -17.65 14.46
N ASP A 257 -18.51 -16.66 13.97
CA ASP A 257 -18.47 -16.22 12.57
C ASP A 257 -18.20 -14.72 12.38
N PHE A 258 -18.07 -13.92 13.44
CA PHE A 258 -17.92 -12.47 13.34
C PHE A 258 -16.69 -11.96 14.06
N VAL A 259 -15.67 -11.61 13.27
CA VAL A 259 -14.33 -11.30 13.75
C VAL A 259 -13.90 -9.87 13.37
N LYS A 260 -13.14 -9.23 14.25
CA LYS A 260 -12.37 -8.02 14.01
C LYS A 260 -10.88 -8.35 14.07
N LEU A 261 -10.15 -8.03 13.01
CA LEU A 261 -8.71 -8.27 12.86
C LEU A 261 -7.97 -6.97 12.71
N ILE A 262 -6.82 -6.89 13.34
CA ILE A 262 -5.93 -5.73 13.30
C ILE A 262 -4.62 -6.12 12.61
N ALA A 263 -4.22 -5.32 11.62
CA ALA A 263 -2.93 -5.45 10.99
C ALA A 263 -2.29 -4.08 10.74
N TRP A 264 -1.00 -3.98 11.01
CA TRP A 264 -0.21 -2.77 10.86
C TRP A 264 0.55 -2.78 9.54
N TYR A 265 0.92 -1.61 9.05
CA TYR A 265 1.76 -1.47 7.87
C TYR A 265 2.51 -0.14 7.87
N ASP A 266 3.78 -0.18 7.49
CA ASP A 266 4.57 1.03 7.22
C ASP A 266 4.15 1.61 5.86
N ASN A 267 3.68 2.86 5.84
CA ASN A 267 3.20 3.50 4.62
C ASN A 267 4.31 3.66 3.57
N CYS A 268 5.57 3.73 3.99
CA CYS A 268 6.72 3.94 3.13
C CYS A 268 7.10 2.69 2.33
N LEU A 269 6.60 1.49 2.71
CA LEU A 269 6.90 0.23 2.00
C LEU A 269 6.30 0.15 0.60
N LEU A 270 5.32 0.97 0.28
CA LEU A 270 4.71 0.97 -1.05
C LEU A 270 5.74 1.13 -2.19
N TYR A 271 6.86 1.77 -1.92
CA TYR A 271 7.95 1.95 -2.90
C TYR A 271 8.92 0.77 -2.97
N THR A 272 8.80 -0.20 -2.08
CA THR A 272 9.72 -1.33 -1.94
C THR A 272 9.07 -2.70 -2.07
N SER A 273 7.73 -2.75 -2.06
CA SER A 273 6.92 -3.97 -2.20
C SER A 273 6.66 -4.33 -3.66
#